data_a114ed114e9ac5de003e9efc69bbc2cd
#
_entry.id   a114ed114e9ac5de003e9efc69bbc2cd
#
_cell.length_a   1.000
_cell.length_b   1.000
_cell.length_c   1.000
_cell.angle_alpha   90.00
_cell.angle_beta   90.00
_cell.angle_gamma   90.00
#
_symmetry.space_group_name_H-M   'P 1'
#
loop_
_entity.id
_entity.type
_entity.pdbx_description
1 polymer ?
#
loop_
_entity_poly.entity_id
_entity_poly.type
_entity_poly.pdbx_seq_one_letter_code
_entity_poly.pdbx_strand_id
1 'polypeptide(L)'
;MTEFISSITPEKKKKRELKYILYTDGSCDNNKVGGWASIILDKNEKQFTISGKEENTTNNRMEMVAIIEGLNWIYTSVDQKYRKYITITLFSDSIYCVNTIKDWIYRWEKDESIETRPNSDLLKQLLEILNKVKVDARWIQRVSNPYAWSVDKLANDRRIEN
;
A
#
# COMPACT_ATOMS: atom_id res chain seq x y z
N MET A 1 -39.58 -23.85 -8.57
CA MET A 1 -38.69 -24.02 -7.38
C MET A 1 -37.24 -24.11 -7.79
N THR A 2 -36.89 -25.06 -8.67
CA THR A 2 -35.52 -25.25 -9.12
C THR A 2 -34.99 -24.03 -9.92
N GLU A 3 -35.82 -23.43 -10.75
CA GLU A 3 -35.47 -22.26 -11.52
C GLU A 3 -35.21 -21.03 -10.66
N PHE A 4 -36.01 -20.85 -9.60
CA PHE A 4 -35.83 -19.77 -8.65
C PHE A 4 -34.48 -19.88 -7.92
N ILE A 5 -34.12 -21.08 -7.48
CA ILE A 5 -32.85 -21.34 -6.80
C ILE A 5 -31.67 -21.11 -7.74
N SER A 6 -31.76 -21.55 -8.98
CA SER A 6 -30.68 -21.38 -9.95
C SER A 6 -30.48 -19.94 -10.38
N SER A 7 -31.52 -19.10 -10.37
CA SER A 7 -31.39 -17.68 -10.70
C SER A 7 -30.76 -16.86 -9.58
N ILE A 8 -30.94 -17.29 -8.31
CA ILE A 8 -30.38 -16.59 -7.14
C ILE A 8 -28.92 -17.01 -6.88
N THR A 9 -28.60 -18.27 -7.11
CA THR A 9 -27.30 -18.85 -6.77
C THR A 9 -26.11 -18.16 -7.50
N PRO A 10 -26.18 -17.84 -8.80
CA PRO A 10 -25.09 -17.13 -9.47
C PRO A 10 -24.81 -15.73 -8.91
N GLU A 11 -25.85 -15.02 -8.49
CA GLU A 11 -25.67 -13.69 -7.90
C GLU A 11 -25.07 -13.75 -6.51
N LYS A 12 -25.42 -14.77 -5.73
CA LYS A 12 -24.84 -14.99 -4.39
C LYS A 12 -23.42 -15.53 -4.43
N LYS A 13 -22.99 -16.09 -5.57
CA LYS A 13 -21.61 -16.50 -5.80
C LYS A 13 -20.73 -15.35 -6.28
N LYS A 14 -21.05 -14.13 -5.85
CA LYS A 14 -20.17 -12.99 -6.10
C LYS A 14 -18.77 -13.33 -5.63
N LYS A 15 -17.81 -12.83 -6.40
CA LYS A 15 -16.37 -12.97 -6.13
C LYS A 15 -16.10 -12.80 -4.65
N ARG A 16 -15.45 -13.77 -4.05
CA ARG A 16 -14.85 -13.61 -2.75
C ARG A 16 -13.78 -12.56 -2.89
N GLU A 17 -13.92 -11.48 -2.14
CA GLU A 17 -12.88 -10.45 -2.05
C GLU A 17 -12.42 -10.38 -0.61
N LEU A 18 -11.11 -10.42 -0.42
CA LEU A 18 -10.48 -10.14 0.85
C LEU A 18 -10.07 -8.67 0.81
N LYS A 19 -10.93 -7.83 1.36
CA LYS A 19 -10.76 -6.37 1.29
C LYS A 19 -9.92 -5.86 2.46
N TYR A 20 -8.91 -5.08 2.11
CA TYR A 20 -8.06 -4.38 3.07
C TYR A 20 -8.03 -2.91 2.75
N ILE A 21 -7.84 -2.11 3.78
CA ILE A 21 -7.56 -0.67 3.65
C ILE A 21 -6.17 -0.45 4.21
N LEU A 22 -5.35 0.32 3.49
CA LEU A 22 -3.97 0.61 3.85
C LEU A 22 -3.74 2.11 3.86
N TYR A 23 -3.33 2.65 5.00
CA TYR A 23 -2.88 4.03 5.14
C TYR A 23 -1.37 4.01 5.32
N THR A 24 -0.66 4.86 4.58
CA THR A 24 0.80 4.92 4.62
C THR A 24 1.29 6.35 4.72
N ASP A 25 2.44 6.52 5.35
CA ASP A 25 3.15 7.79 5.37
C ASP A 25 4.64 7.58 5.55
N GLY A 26 5.43 8.54 5.08
CA GLY A 26 6.86 8.58 5.22
C GLY A 26 7.34 9.97 5.54
N SER A 27 8.43 10.07 6.28
CA SER A 27 9.00 11.33 6.74
C SER A 27 10.51 11.23 6.71
N CYS A 28 11.17 12.31 6.36
CA CYS A 28 12.62 12.39 6.35
C CYS A 28 13.07 13.78 6.79
N ASP A 29 14.10 13.86 7.61
CA ASP A 29 14.66 15.13 8.05
C ASP A 29 15.84 15.59 7.16
N ASN A 30 16.40 16.74 7.49
CA ASN A 30 17.53 17.33 6.74
C ASN A 30 18.83 16.52 6.87
N ASN A 31 18.91 15.65 7.87
CA ASN A 31 20.05 14.76 8.07
C ASN A 31 19.88 13.42 7.36
N LYS A 32 18.85 13.32 6.51
CA LYS A 32 18.52 12.10 5.76
C LYS A 32 18.12 10.92 6.65
N VAL A 33 17.62 11.21 7.85
CA VAL A 33 17.04 10.18 8.73
C VAL A 33 15.54 10.14 8.48
N GLY A 34 15.04 8.98 8.16
CA GLY A 34 13.64 8.80 7.79
C GLY A 34 12.89 7.83 8.67
N GLY A 35 11.58 8.00 8.71
CA GLY A 35 10.65 7.08 9.34
C GLY A 35 9.51 6.80 8.38
N TRP A 36 8.93 5.63 8.52
CA TRP A 36 7.76 5.24 7.72
C TRP A 36 6.77 4.47 8.58
N ALA A 37 5.51 4.50 8.18
CA ALA A 37 4.46 3.79 8.91
C ALA A 37 3.34 3.36 7.96
N SER A 38 2.72 2.24 8.30
CA SER A 38 1.57 1.71 7.59
C SER A 38 0.55 1.20 8.60
N ILE A 39 -0.72 1.57 8.39
CA ILE A 39 -1.85 1.09 9.18
C ILE A 39 -2.74 0.28 8.25
N ILE A 40 -2.98 -0.97 8.63
CA ILE A 40 -3.75 -1.92 7.83
C ILE A 40 -5.07 -2.22 8.57
N LEU A 41 -6.18 -2.13 7.85
CA LEU A 41 -7.49 -2.53 8.35
C LEU A 41 -7.99 -3.71 7.51
N ASP A 42 -8.40 -4.79 8.16
CA ASP A 42 -9.04 -5.90 7.47
C ASP A 42 -10.54 -5.65 7.30
N LYS A 43 -11.26 -6.58 6.70
CA LYS A 43 -12.69 -6.45 6.44
C LYS A 43 -13.55 -6.34 7.72
N ASN A 44 -12.99 -6.77 8.86
CA ASN A 44 -13.65 -6.68 10.17
C ASN A 44 -13.17 -5.45 10.95
N GLU A 45 -12.46 -4.54 10.28
CA GLU A 45 -11.90 -3.32 10.86
C GLU A 45 -10.85 -3.58 11.93
N LYS A 46 -10.30 -4.81 11.98
CA LYS A 46 -9.16 -5.10 12.85
C LYS A 46 -7.94 -4.37 12.33
N GLN A 47 -7.27 -3.66 13.22
CA GLN A 47 -6.15 -2.79 12.88
C GLN A 47 -4.81 -3.47 13.17
N PHE A 48 -3.90 -3.35 12.21
CA PHE A 48 -2.51 -3.76 12.34
C PHE A 48 -1.63 -2.58 11.96
N THR A 49 -0.51 -2.41 12.64
CA THR A 49 0.38 -1.28 12.42
C THR A 49 1.80 -1.77 12.31
N ILE A 50 2.50 -1.32 11.26
CA ILE A 50 3.91 -1.58 11.06
C ILE A 50 4.63 -0.26 10.81
N SER A 51 5.89 -0.19 11.19
CA SER A 51 6.68 1.03 11.02
C SER A 51 8.16 0.72 11.07
N GLY A 52 8.96 1.65 10.60
CA GLY A 52 10.40 1.49 10.61
C GLY A 52 11.14 2.82 10.51
N LYS A 53 12.46 2.72 10.64
CA LYS A 53 13.38 3.85 10.55
C LYS A 53 14.49 3.47 9.60
N GLU A 54 14.93 4.42 8.79
CA GLU A 54 16.07 4.24 7.90
C GLU A 54 16.96 5.47 7.93
N GLU A 55 18.25 5.23 7.76
CA GLU A 55 19.24 6.29 7.61
C GLU A 55 19.60 6.43 6.13
N ASN A 56 20.14 7.59 5.76
CA ASN A 56 20.56 7.90 4.40
C ASN A 56 19.44 7.69 3.38
N THR A 57 18.29 8.30 3.65
CA THR A 57 17.08 8.14 2.85
C THR A 57 16.49 9.48 2.43
N THR A 58 15.30 9.47 1.83
CA THR A 58 14.57 10.65 1.38
C THR A 58 13.09 10.52 1.72
N ASN A 59 12.34 11.62 1.66
CA ASN A 59 10.89 11.58 1.84
C ASN A 59 10.23 10.60 0.86
N ASN A 60 10.56 10.69 -0.42
CA ASN A 60 9.96 9.81 -1.44
C ASN A 60 10.25 8.34 -1.17
N ARG A 61 11.48 8.02 -0.75
CA ARG A 61 11.83 6.62 -0.40
C ARG A 61 11.00 6.12 0.77
N MET A 62 10.84 6.95 1.80
CA MET A 62 10.06 6.55 2.99
C MET A 62 8.59 6.34 2.66
N GLU A 63 8.01 7.19 1.80
CA GLU A 63 6.66 7.01 1.30
C GLU A 63 6.51 5.68 0.55
N MET A 64 7.46 5.37 -0.32
CA MET A 64 7.43 4.13 -1.10
C MET A 64 7.65 2.89 -0.21
N VAL A 65 8.56 2.96 0.74
CA VAL A 65 8.83 1.85 1.67
C VAL A 65 7.58 1.54 2.50
N ALA A 66 6.90 2.57 3.00
CA ALA A 66 5.65 2.36 3.74
C ALA A 66 4.62 1.59 2.92
N ILE A 67 4.49 1.93 1.65
CA ILE A 67 3.55 1.26 0.73
C ILE A 67 3.98 -0.18 0.48
N ILE A 68 5.24 -0.39 0.11
CA ILE A 68 5.77 -1.72 -0.19
C ILE A 68 5.63 -2.65 1.01
N GLU A 69 6.03 -2.18 2.19
CA GLU A 69 5.96 -2.98 3.41
C GLU A 69 4.51 -3.30 3.80
N GLY A 70 3.61 -2.32 3.65
CA GLY A 70 2.18 -2.54 3.92
C GLY A 70 1.55 -3.56 2.98
N LEU A 71 1.82 -3.45 1.68
CA LEU A 71 1.31 -4.39 0.68
C LEU A 71 1.86 -5.80 0.91
N ASN A 72 3.15 -5.92 1.17
CA ASN A 72 3.77 -7.22 1.45
C ASN A 72 3.25 -7.84 2.73
N TRP A 73 3.04 -7.03 3.77
CA TRP A 73 2.47 -7.52 5.03
C TRP A 73 1.09 -8.15 4.79
N ILE A 74 0.23 -7.48 4.04
CA ILE A 74 -1.09 -8.00 3.71
C ILE A 74 -0.96 -9.31 2.93
N TYR A 75 -0.14 -9.32 1.89
CA TYR A 75 0.03 -10.48 1.02
C TYR A 75 0.50 -11.70 1.80
N THR A 76 1.52 -11.54 2.65
CA THR A 76 2.09 -12.65 3.41
C THR A 76 1.22 -13.08 4.60
N SER A 77 0.33 -12.22 5.08
CA SER A 77 -0.59 -12.57 6.17
C SER A 77 -1.75 -13.45 5.72
N VAL A 78 -2.01 -13.51 4.42
CA VAL A 78 -3.09 -14.31 3.84
C VAL A 78 -2.56 -15.67 3.39
N ASP A 79 -3.30 -16.73 3.69
CA ASP A 79 -2.97 -18.07 3.22
C ASP A 79 -2.85 -18.05 1.70
N GLN A 80 -1.80 -18.71 1.18
CA GLN A 80 -1.44 -18.70 -0.23
C GLN A 80 -2.62 -19.01 -1.15
N LYS A 81 -3.47 -19.95 -0.80
CA LYS A 81 -4.62 -20.34 -1.63
C LYS A 81 -5.68 -19.24 -1.77
N TYR A 82 -5.67 -18.23 -0.89
CA TYR A 82 -6.64 -17.13 -0.91
C TYR A 82 -6.06 -15.80 -1.39
N ARG A 83 -4.76 -15.73 -1.64
CA ARG A 83 -4.09 -14.47 -2.02
C ARG A 83 -4.63 -13.84 -3.29
N LYS A 84 -5.12 -14.64 -4.21
CA LYS A 84 -5.74 -14.15 -5.46
C LYS A 84 -7.01 -13.32 -5.24
N TYR A 85 -7.59 -13.40 -4.05
CA TYR A 85 -8.80 -12.64 -3.70
C TYR A 85 -8.51 -11.31 -3.01
N ILE A 86 -7.25 -11.00 -2.75
CA ILE A 86 -6.87 -9.77 -2.05
C ILE A 86 -7.16 -8.56 -2.92
N THR A 87 -7.90 -7.60 -2.34
CA THR A 87 -8.09 -6.26 -2.91
C THR A 87 -7.75 -5.23 -1.85
N ILE A 88 -6.98 -4.22 -2.22
CA ILE A 88 -6.46 -3.23 -1.27
C ILE A 88 -6.83 -1.84 -1.76
N THR A 89 -7.45 -1.05 -0.89
CA THR A 89 -7.59 0.39 -1.09
C THR A 89 -6.48 1.06 -0.32
N LEU A 90 -5.59 1.73 -1.04
CA LEU A 90 -4.44 2.45 -0.48
C LEU A 90 -4.73 3.93 -0.43
N PHE A 91 -4.52 4.53 0.75
CA PHE A 91 -4.59 5.97 0.93
C PHE A 91 -3.20 6.52 1.26
N SER A 92 -2.75 7.49 0.48
CA SER A 92 -1.46 8.14 0.65
C SER A 92 -1.61 9.64 0.36
N ASP A 93 -0.85 10.46 1.07
CA ASP A 93 -0.79 11.89 0.79
C ASP A 93 0.27 12.25 -0.26
N SER A 94 1.00 11.26 -0.76
CA SER A 94 1.99 11.43 -1.81
C SER A 94 1.35 11.29 -3.18
N ILE A 95 1.15 12.41 -3.86
CA ILE A 95 0.65 12.42 -5.24
C ILE A 95 1.57 11.62 -6.16
N TYR A 96 2.88 11.75 -5.95
CA TYR A 96 3.88 11.00 -6.72
C TYR A 96 3.66 9.49 -6.60
N CYS A 97 3.53 8.97 -5.38
CA CYS A 97 3.33 7.54 -5.17
C CYS A 97 1.99 7.06 -5.73
N VAL A 98 0.93 7.83 -5.53
CA VAL A 98 -0.39 7.46 -6.05
C VAL A 98 -0.37 7.38 -7.58
N ASN A 99 0.19 8.38 -8.25
CA ASN A 99 0.29 8.38 -9.71
C ASN A 99 1.21 7.28 -10.23
N THR A 100 2.29 6.99 -9.52
CA THR A 100 3.19 5.89 -9.86
C THR A 100 2.43 4.57 -9.88
N ILE A 101 1.65 4.29 -8.84
CA ILE A 101 0.91 3.04 -8.72
C ILE A 101 -0.24 2.95 -9.73
N LYS A 102 -0.95 4.06 -9.95
CA LYS A 102 -2.12 4.06 -10.85
C LYS A 102 -1.75 3.92 -12.31
N ASP A 103 -0.59 4.47 -12.71
CA ASP A 103 -0.29 4.60 -14.12
C ASP A 103 1.20 4.52 -14.46
N TRP A 104 2.01 5.40 -13.86
CA TRP A 104 3.38 5.64 -14.33
C TRP A 104 4.26 4.40 -14.31
N ILE A 105 4.16 3.57 -13.29
CA ILE A 105 5.04 2.39 -13.15
C ILE A 105 4.84 1.41 -14.32
N TYR A 106 3.61 1.29 -14.82
CA TYR A 106 3.31 0.41 -15.94
C TYR A 106 3.83 0.98 -17.26
N ARG A 107 3.81 2.29 -17.41
CA ARG A 107 4.43 2.95 -18.57
C ARG A 107 5.94 2.77 -18.55
N TRP A 108 6.54 2.93 -17.38
CA TRP A 108 8.00 2.78 -17.22
C TRP A 108 8.44 1.34 -17.45
N GLU A 109 7.64 0.37 -17.07
CA GLU A 109 7.90 -1.03 -17.38
C GLU A 109 7.84 -1.25 -18.89
N LYS A 110 6.81 -0.72 -19.55
CA LYS A 110 6.60 -0.90 -20.98
C LYS A 110 7.71 -0.27 -21.82
N ASP A 111 8.20 0.90 -21.42
CA ASP A 111 9.30 1.59 -22.14
C ASP A 111 10.69 1.21 -21.63
N GLU A 112 10.74 0.24 -20.70
CA GLU A 112 11.99 -0.29 -20.15
C GLU A 112 12.86 0.76 -19.45
N SER A 113 12.23 1.77 -18.82
CA SER A 113 12.95 2.89 -18.19
C SER A 113 13.08 2.78 -16.67
N ILE A 114 12.56 1.73 -16.04
CA ILE A 114 12.61 1.60 -14.57
C ILE A 114 14.04 1.63 -14.05
N GLU A 115 14.96 0.91 -14.72
CA GLU A 115 16.35 0.80 -14.28
C GLU A 115 17.07 2.16 -14.18
N THR A 116 16.68 3.13 -14.99
CA THR A 116 17.34 4.42 -15.06
C THR A 116 16.68 5.49 -14.19
N ARG A 117 15.58 5.14 -13.52
CA ARG A 117 14.84 6.11 -12.69
C ARG A 117 15.38 6.19 -11.28
N PRO A 118 15.23 7.35 -10.64
CA PRO A 118 15.51 7.44 -9.21
C PRO A 118 14.67 6.40 -8.45
N ASN A 119 15.26 5.79 -7.43
CA ASN A 119 14.62 4.78 -6.59
C ASN A 119 14.23 3.51 -7.36
N SER A 120 14.98 3.16 -8.40
CA SER A 120 14.72 1.98 -9.23
C SER A 120 14.62 0.69 -8.41
N ASP A 121 15.41 0.56 -7.35
CA ASP A 121 15.36 -0.57 -6.42
C ASP A 121 13.96 -0.72 -5.79
N LEU A 122 13.39 0.37 -5.31
CA LEU A 122 12.05 0.37 -4.73
C LEU A 122 10.96 0.21 -5.79
N LEU A 123 11.14 0.83 -6.95
CA LEU A 123 10.19 0.68 -8.07
C LEU A 123 10.05 -0.78 -8.50
N LYS A 124 11.15 -1.53 -8.52
CA LYS A 124 11.12 -2.96 -8.84
C LYS A 124 10.33 -3.75 -7.80
N GLN A 125 10.58 -3.49 -6.53
CA GLN A 125 9.85 -4.15 -5.43
C GLN A 125 8.36 -3.81 -5.49
N LEU A 126 8.03 -2.55 -5.75
CA LEU A 126 6.65 -2.11 -5.88
C LEU A 126 5.95 -2.81 -7.03
N LEU A 127 6.58 -2.86 -8.19
CA LEU A 127 6.01 -3.54 -9.36
C LEU A 127 5.77 -5.01 -9.09
N GLU A 128 6.71 -5.68 -8.41
CA GLU A 128 6.58 -7.10 -8.06
C GLU A 128 5.32 -7.35 -7.23
N ILE A 129 5.08 -6.55 -6.19
CA ILE A 129 3.88 -6.75 -5.36
C ILE A 129 2.60 -6.31 -6.08
N LEU A 130 2.65 -5.25 -6.91
CA LEU A 130 1.49 -4.81 -7.69
C LEU A 130 1.04 -5.86 -8.71
N ASN A 131 1.94 -6.71 -9.17
CA ASN A 131 1.60 -7.82 -10.05
C ASN A 131 0.91 -8.98 -9.33
N LYS A 132 0.96 -9.00 -8.01
CA LYS A 132 0.41 -10.08 -7.19
C LYS A 132 -0.93 -9.72 -6.54
N VAL A 133 -1.20 -8.45 -6.31
CA VAL A 133 -2.42 -7.98 -5.62
C VAL A 133 -3.06 -6.85 -6.39
N LYS A 134 -4.37 -6.72 -6.22
CA LYS A 134 -5.14 -5.62 -6.81
C LYS A 134 -5.14 -4.44 -5.85
N VAL A 135 -4.63 -3.29 -6.30
CA VAL A 135 -4.51 -2.08 -5.48
C VAL A 135 -5.25 -0.94 -6.16
N ASP A 136 -6.16 -0.31 -5.41
CA ASP A 136 -6.80 0.94 -5.78
C ASP A 136 -6.15 2.05 -4.95
N ALA A 137 -5.25 2.81 -5.55
CA ALA A 137 -4.52 3.87 -4.88
C ALA A 137 -5.28 5.19 -4.97
N ARG A 138 -5.45 5.85 -3.83
CA ARG A 138 -6.16 7.12 -3.72
C ARG A 138 -5.34 8.13 -2.94
N TRP A 139 -5.27 9.34 -3.47
CA TRP A 139 -4.67 10.45 -2.76
C TRP A 139 -5.63 10.95 -1.69
N ILE A 140 -5.09 11.23 -0.49
CA ILE A 140 -5.82 11.92 0.58
C ILE A 140 -5.00 13.10 1.06
N GLN A 141 -5.70 14.11 1.55
CA GLN A 141 -5.05 15.24 2.17
C GLN A 141 -4.38 14.78 3.47
N ARG A 142 -3.17 15.30 3.73
CA ARG A 142 -2.42 15.01 4.94
C ARG A 142 -3.27 15.28 6.18
N VAL A 143 -3.22 14.35 7.14
CA VAL A 143 -3.96 14.37 8.42
C VAL A 143 -5.46 14.65 8.30
N SER A 144 -6.06 14.24 7.18
CA SER A 144 -7.48 14.51 6.88
C SER A 144 -8.46 13.64 7.68
N ASN A 145 -7.99 12.55 8.29
CA ASN A 145 -8.81 11.67 9.11
C ASN A 145 -7.95 11.02 10.21
N PRO A 146 -8.56 10.30 11.17
CA PRO A 146 -7.79 9.72 12.28
C PRO A 146 -6.66 8.77 11.85
N TYR A 147 -6.86 7.97 10.81
CA TYR A 147 -5.81 7.06 10.35
C TYR A 147 -4.68 7.80 9.66
N ALA A 148 -4.99 8.79 8.83
CA ALA A 148 -3.99 9.64 8.18
C ALA A 148 -3.16 10.39 9.24
N TRP A 149 -3.83 10.90 10.28
CA TRP A 149 -3.14 11.55 11.40
C TRP A 149 -2.23 10.57 12.15
N SER A 150 -2.73 9.38 12.44
CA SER A 150 -1.97 8.37 13.20
C SER A 150 -0.75 7.90 12.43
N VAL A 151 -0.87 7.66 11.12
CA VAL A 151 0.25 7.19 10.32
C VAL A 151 1.31 8.27 10.14
N ASP A 152 0.90 9.53 10.00
CA ASP A 152 1.80 10.68 9.97
C ASP A 152 2.60 10.79 11.27
N LYS A 153 1.90 10.74 12.40
CA LYS A 153 2.52 10.81 13.72
C LYS A 153 3.50 9.66 13.93
N LEU A 154 3.11 8.46 13.60
CA LEU A 154 3.96 7.29 13.79
C LEU A 154 5.22 7.35 12.93
N ALA A 155 5.13 7.76 11.67
CA ALA A 155 6.29 7.92 10.81
C ALA A 155 7.26 8.96 11.38
N ASN A 156 6.76 10.09 11.87
CA ASN A 156 7.58 11.11 12.51
C ASN A 156 8.20 10.62 13.82
N ASP A 157 7.45 9.89 14.63
CA ASP A 157 7.96 9.33 15.90
C ASP A 157 9.09 8.33 15.63
N ARG A 158 8.95 7.48 14.62
CA ARG A 158 10.00 6.53 14.26
C ARG A 158 11.26 7.21 13.78
N ARG A 159 11.12 8.30 13.03
CA ARG A 159 12.25 9.07 12.52
C ARG A 159 13.14 9.63 13.65
N ILE A 160 12.52 10.07 14.74
CA ILE A 160 13.23 10.70 15.86
C ILE A 160 13.64 9.73 16.97
N GLU A 161 13.27 8.46 16.90
CA GLU A 161 13.71 7.45 17.86
C GLU A 161 15.21 7.19 17.75
N ASN A 162 15.84 6.98 18.89
CA ASN A 162 17.26 6.62 18.96
C ASN A 162 17.48 5.11 18.83
#